data_393333cae44d19175857bc1b45452cc5
#
_entry.id   393333cae44d19175857bc1b45452cc5
#
_cell.length_a   1.000
_cell.length_b   1.000
_cell.length_c   1.000
_cell.angle_alpha   90.00
_cell.angle_beta   90.00
_cell.angle_gamma   90.00
#
_symmetry.space_group_name_H-M   'P 1'
#
loop_
_entity.id
_entity.type
_entity.pdbx_description
1 polymer ?
#
loop_
_entity_poly.entity_id
_entity_poly.type
_entity_poly.pdbx_seq_one_letter_code
_entity_poly.pdbx_strand_id
1 'polypeptide(L)'
;MQPKNLQSGIRDNYHRGTVGDFLKEKIKEDSHLSVVSAYFTIYAFEAIKDKLCGIDRLDFLFGEPRFIKSLDPNKTDKKAFIVDADGLTLANRLQQKAIAKECADWITAKVAIKSVKQSNFLHGKMYHIASNGVEEAIMGSSNFTVRGLGLGAHGNNIELNLEVDSNRDRQDIKTWFNEIWNDPQLVQDVKQDVLLYLAPPQNLWL
;
A
#
# COMPACT_ATOMS: atom_id res chain seq x y z
N MET A 1 -21.55 25.80 -17.77
CA MET A 1 -20.96 24.73 -18.60
C MET A 1 -20.82 23.52 -17.75
N GLN A 2 -21.56 22.44 -17.97
CA GLN A 2 -21.34 21.18 -17.29
C GLN A 2 -20.01 20.61 -17.81
N PRO A 3 -19.14 20.06 -16.92
CA PRO A 3 -17.92 19.42 -17.38
C PRO A 3 -18.31 18.24 -18.28
N LYS A 4 -17.78 18.24 -19.50
CA LYS A 4 -17.85 17.06 -20.36
C LYS A 4 -17.32 15.87 -19.55
N ASN A 5 -18.13 14.82 -19.40
CA ASN A 5 -17.66 13.52 -18.89
C ASN A 5 -16.49 13.07 -19.77
N LEU A 6 -15.29 13.42 -19.36
CA LEU A 6 -14.09 12.80 -19.89
C LEU A 6 -14.11 11.36 -19.38
N GLN A 7 -14.46 10.42 -20.22
CA GLN A 7 -14.32 8.97 -19.99
C GLN A 7 -12.83 8.58 -20.00
N SER A 8 -12.05 9.28 -19.22
CA SER A 8 -10.62 9.03 -19.08
C SER A 8 -10.40 8.25 -17.79
N GLY A 9 -9.71 7.13 -17.84
CA GLY A 9 -9.28 6.37 -16.65
C GLY A 9 -8.23 7.06 -15.78
N ILE A 10 -7.94 8.34 -16.02
CA ILE A 10 -6.97 9.12 -15.22
C ILE A 10 -7.58 9.45 -13.85
N ARG A 11 -6.83 9.14 -12.79
CA ARG A 11 -7.07 9.56 -11.41
C ARG A 11 -5.89 10.39 -10.91
N ASP A 12 -6.15 11.62 -10.47
CA ASP A 12 -5.09 12.58 -10.10
C ASP A 12 -5.11 13.00 -8.62
N ASN A 13 -6.04 12.46 -7.83
CA ASN A 13 -6.28 12.84 -6.44
C ASN A 13 -6.67 14.32 -6.26
N TYR A 14 -7.08 14.99 -7.33
CA TYR A 14 -7.43 16.40 -7.33
C TYR A 14 -8.79 16.65 -8.00
N HIS A 15 -8.88 16.61 -9.33
CA HIS A 15 -10.12 16.89 -10.07
C HIS A 15 -10.76 15.66 -10.72
N ARG A 16 -10.01 14.57 -10.88
CA ARG A 16 -10.42 13.38 -11.66
C ARG A 16 -10.66 12.14 -10.78
N GLY A 17 -10.92 12.35 -9.50
CA GLY A 17 -11.10 11.28 -8.53
C GLY A 17 -9.79 10.79 -7.94
N THR A 18 -9.89 9.89 -6.96
CA THR A 18 -8.74 9.41 -6.19
C THR A 18 -8.48 7.93 -6.43
N VAL A 19 -7.24 7.49 -6.18
CA VAL A 19 -6.92 6.05 -6.14
C VAL A 19 -7.66 5.38 -4.99
N GLY A 20 -7.86 6.09 -3.87
CA GLY A 20 -8.64 5.58 -2.75
C GLY A 20 -10.10 5.27 -3.11
N ASP A 21 -10.75 6.12 -3.94
CA ASP A 21 -12.10 5.86 -4.45
C ASP A 21 -12.12 4.62 -5.35
N PHE A 22 -11.14 4.49 -6.25
CA PHE A 22 -10.98 3.29 -7.07
C PHE A 22 -10.88 2.02 -6.20
N LEU A 23 -10.01 2.03 -5.19
CA LEU A 23 -9.85 0.88 -4.30
C LEU A 23 -11.15 0.57 -3.55
N LYS A 24 -11.83 1.57 -2.97
CA LYS A 24 -13.11 1.39 -2.27
C LYS A 24 -14.21 0.84 -3.17
N GLU A 25 -14.24 1.24 -4.45
CA GLU A 25 -15.21 0.78 -5.45
C GLU A 25 -14.93 -0.65 -5.90
N LYS A 26 -13.64 -0.96 -6.19
CA LYS A 26 -13.27 -2.23 -6.86
C LYS A 26 -12.98 -3.37 -5.90
N ILE A 27 -12.52 -3.10 -4.68
CA ILE A 27 -12.30 -4.16 -3.68
C ILE A 27 -13.66 -4.71 -3.23
N LYS A 28 -13.83 -6.01 -3.39
CA LYS A 28 -14.99 -6.79 -2.94
C LYS A 28 -14.56 -7.80 -1.89
N GLU A 29 -15.52 -8.44 -1.26
CA GLU A 29 -15.27 -9.59 -0.40
C GLU A 29 -14.54 -10.68 -1.19
N ASP A 30 -13.62 -11.38 -0.53
CA ASP A 30 -12.77 -12.42 -1.11
C ASP A 30 -11.85 -11.95 -2.28
N SER A 31 -11.64 -10.64 -2.44
CA SER A 31 -10.68 -10.12 -3.43
C SER A 31 -9.26 -10.56 -3.10
N HIS A 32 -8.48 -10.90 -4.12
CA HIS A 32 -7.03 -11.05 -4.05
C HIS A 32 -6.36 -9.81 -4.64
N LEU A 33 -5.57 -9.12 -3.83
CA LEU A 33 -4.88 -7.91 -4.21
C LEU A 33 -3.39 -8.18 -4.48
N SER A 34 -2.83 -7.50 -5.48
CA SER A 34 -1.38 -7.41 -5.72
C SER A 34 -1.01 -5.96 -5.81
N VAL A 35 -0.12 -5.52 -4.93
CA VAL A 35 0.24 -4.11 -4.78
C VAL A 35 1.75 -3.92 -4.89
N VAL A 36 2.17 -2.96 -5.70
CA VAL A 36 3.54 -2.45 -5.72
C VAL A 36 3.53 -1.02 -5.22
N SER A 37 4.31 -0.73 -4.18
CA SER A 37 4.45 0.62 -3.62
C SER A 37 5.82 0.79 -2.95
N ALA A 38 6.37 2.01 -2.97
CA ALA A 38 7.59 2.30 -2.21
C ALA A 38 7.33 2.54 -0.73
N TYR A 39 6.10 2.95 -0.37
CA TYR A 39 5.70 3.30 0.99
C TYR A 39 4.37 2.67 1.36
N PHE A 40 4.24 2.35 2.64
CA PHE A 40 2.99 1.94 3.27
C PHE A 40 2.81 2.74 4.57
N THR A 41 1.59 3.16 4.89
CA THR A 41 1.28 3.76 6.18
C THR A 41 0.11 3.05 6.85
N ILE A 42 0.16 2.87 8.18
CA ILE A 42 -0.93 2.29 8.96
C ILE A 42 -2.22 3.13 8.84
N TYR A 43 -2.09 4.42 8.59
CA TYR A 43 -3.23 5.31 8.39
C TYR A 43 -3.92 5.11 7.03
N ALA A 44 -3.17 4.66 5.99
CA ALA A 44 -3.79 4.26 4.73
C ALA A 44 -4.59 2.96 4.91
N PHE A 45 -4.06 1.99 5.68
CA PHE A 45 -4.83 0.81 6.09
C PHE A 45 -6.11 1.24 6.82
N GLU A 46 -6.02 2.07 7.86
CA GLU A 46 -7.16 2.54 8.65
C GLU A 46 -8.23 3.22 7.79
N ALA A 47 -7.82 4.03 6.80
CA ALA A 47 -8.74 4.78 5.93
C ALA A 47 -9.58 3.90 4.98
N ILE A 48 -9.15 2.65 4.72
CA ILE A 48 -9.85 1.70 3.84
C ILE A 48 -10.00 0.31 4.48
N LYS A 49 -9.82 0.19 5.79
CA LYS A 49 -9.85 -1.10 6.50
C LYS A 49 -11.15 -1.86 6.30
N ASP A 50 -12.27 -1.16 6.18
CA ASP A 50 -13.59 -1.79 5.93
C ASP A 50 -13.58 -2.64 4.66
N LYS A 51 -12.79 -2.26 3.66
CA LYS A 51 -12.59 -3.03 2.42
C LYS A 51 -11.52 -4.09 2.59
N LEU A 52 -10.40 -3.73 3.25
CA LEU A 52 -9.26 -4.63 3.40
C LEU A 52 -9.53 -5.79 4.36
N CYS A 53 -10.41 -5.64 5.33
CA CYS A 53 -10.77 -6.73 6.24
C CYS A 53 -11.55 -7.87 5.53
N GLY A 54 -12.30 -7.56 4.46
CA GLY A 54 -13.09 -8.53 3.71
C GLY A 54 -12.32 -9.27 2.60
N ILE A 55 -11.08 -8.90 2.28
CA ILE A 55 -10.32 -9.56 1.20
C ILE A 55 -9.88 -10.98 1.58
N ASP A 56 -9.63 -11.81 0.60
CA ASP A 56 -8.97 -13.12 0.81
C ASP A 56 -7.49 -12.93 1.14
N ARG A 57 -6.75 -12.21 0.28
CA ARG A 57 -5.31 -12.04 0.40
C ARG A 57 -4.81 -10.75 -0.23
N LEU A 58 -3.70 -10.24 0.30
CA LEU A 58 -2.91 -9.18 -0.33
C LEU A 58 -1.44 -9.59 -0.44
N ASP A 59 -0.88 -9.51 -1.65
CA ASP A 59 0.54 -9.62 -1.94
C ASP A 59 1.13 -8.22 -2.10
N PHE A 60 1.95 -7.77 -1.13
CA PHE A 60 2.52 -6.43 -1.12
C PHE A 60 4.01 -6.46 -1.44
N LEU A 61 4.40 -5.78 -2.51
CA LEU A 61 5.79 -5.66 -2.95
C LEU A 61 6.32 -4.25 -2.71
N PHE A 62 7.28 -4.12 -1.80
CA PHE A 62 8.03 -2.88 -1.62
C PHE A 62 9.06 -2.68 -2.73
N GLY A 63 8.96 -1.54 -3.43
CA GLY A 63 9.92 -1.14 -4.45
C GLY A 63 11.23 -0.57 -3.92
N GLU A 64 11.37 -0.40 -2.59
CA GLU A 64 12.53 0.21 -1.96
C GLU A 64 12.97 -0.56 -0.69
N PRO A 65 14.15 -1.18 -0.69
CA PRO A 65 14.63 -1.99 0.44
C PRO A 65 15.14 -1.17 1.65
N ARG A 66 15.22 0.16 1.55
CA ARG A 66 15.68 1.03 2.68
C ARG A 66 14.84 0.86 3.93
N PHE A 67 13.61 0.41 3.78
CA PHE A 67 12.75 0.02 4.86
C PHE A 67 13.42 -0.94 5.85
N ILE A 68 14.08 -2.01 5.37
CA ILE A 68 14.74 -3.01 6.22
C ILE A 68 15.98 -2.42 6.91
N LYS A 69 16.71 -1.54 6.22
CA LYS A 69 17.91 -0.89 6.74
C LYS A 69 17.61 0.22 7.76
N SER A 70 16.39 0.77 7.76
CA SER A 70 15.97 1.82 8.68
C SER A 70 15.40 1.30 10.00
N LEU A 71 15.33 -0.03 10.18
CA LEU A 71 14.96 -0.65 11.46
C LEU A 71 16.10 -0.59 12.49
N ASP A 72 17.28 -0.09 12.12
CA ASP A 72 18.35 0.22 13.05
C ASP A 72 17.97 1.48 13.86
N PRO A 73 17.72 1.36 15.19
CA PRO A 73 17.28 2.48 16.03
C PRO A 73 18.28 3.65 16.09
N ASN A 74 19.52 3.43 15.62
CA ASN A 74 20.59 4.43 15.64
C ASN A 74 20.73 5.19 14.31
N LYS A 75 19.90 4.94 13.30
CA LYS A 75 19.92 5.64 12.01
C LYS A 75 18.68 6.50 11.81
N THR A 76 18.90 7.81 11.69
CA THR A 76 17.89 8.85 11.51
C THR A 76 17.31 8.99 10.10
N ASP A 77 17.50 8.03 9.20
CA ASP A 77 17.01 8.12 7.83
C ASP A 77 15.50 7.86 7.71
N LYS A 78 14.85 8.67 6.88
CA LYS A 78 13.39 8.68 6.66
C LYS A 78 12.86 7.27 6.35
N LYS A 79 12.01 6.77 7.23
CA LYS A 79 11.48 5.41 7.23
C LYS A 79 10.41 5.22 6.14
N ALA A 80 10.50 4.14 5.37
CA ALA A 80 9.46 3.76 4.39
C ALA A 80 8.14 3.37 5.08
N PHE A 81 8.22 2.97 6.35
CA PHE A 81 7.08 2.76 7.24
C PHE A 81 7.03 3.93 8.23
N ILE A 82 6.20 4.95 7.93
CA ILE A 82 6.11 6.14 8.76
C ILE A 82 5.06 5.93 9.83
N VAL A 83 5.55 5.80 11.06
CA VAL A 83 4.79 6.13 12.26
C VAL A 83 5.21 7.56 12.62
N ASP A 84 4.41 8.54 12.24
CA ASP A 84 4.71 9.95 12.48
C ASP A 84 4.70 10.23 13.98
N ALA A 85 5.86 10.48 14.58
CA ALA A 85 6.03 10.55 16.04
C ALA A 85 6.22 11.99 16.58
N ASP A 86 6.32 12.99 15.72
CA ASP A 86 6.60 14.36 16.16
C ASP A 86 5.32 15.12 16.51
N GLY A 87 5.16 15.45 17.80
CA GLY A 87 4.10 16.33 18.31
C GLY A 87 2.81 15.68 18.79
N LEU A 88 2.75 14.34 18.93
CA LEU A 88 1.55 13.63 19.35
C LEU A 88 1.27 13.74 20.85
N THR A 89 0.01 14.05 21.20
CA THR A 89 -0.52 13.93 22.58
C THR A 89 -0.58 12.45 22.99
N LEU A 90 -0.68 12.18 24.32
CA LEU A 90 -0.80 10.80 24.83
C LEU A 90 -2.00 10.07 24.22
N ALA A 91 -3.13 10.73 24.03
CA ALA A 91 -4.32 10.16 23.38
C ALA A 91 -4.01 9.72 21.93
N ASN A 92 -3.32 10.54 21.17
CA ASN A 92 -2.93 10.23 19.80
C ASN A 92 -1.94 9.05 19.74
N ARG A 93 -1.03 8.93 20.73
CA ARG A 93 -0.11 7.78 20.82
C ARG A 93 -0.85 6.48 21.11
N LEU A 94 -1.87 6.50 21.96
CA LEU A 94 -2.69 5.31 22.25
C LEU A 94 -3.49 4.89 21.02
N GLN A 95 -4.09 5.82 20.32
CA GLN A 95 -4.80 5.56 19.05
C GLN A 95 -3.85 4.99 18.00
N GLN A 96 -2.67 5.56 17.85
CA GLN A 96 -1.66 5.06 16.92
C GLN A 96 -1.25 3.62 17.24
N LYS A 97 -1.05 3.28 18.53
CA LYS A 97 -0.75 1.91 18.95
C LYS A 97 -1.89 0.95 18.64
N ALA A 98 -3.14 1.37 18.82
CA ALA A 98 -4.31 0.56 18.47
C ALA A 98 -4.38 0.27 16.97
N ILE A 99 -4.23 1.29 16.12
CA ILE A 99 -4.19 1.15 14.66
C ILE A 99 -3.02 0.25 14.23
N ALA A 100 -1.84 0.43 14.82
CA ALA A 100 -0.67 -0.39 14.51
C ALA A 100 -0.91 -1.86 14.85
N LYS A 101 -1.55 -2.14 16.00
CA LYS A 101 -1.92 -3.51 16.40
C LYS A 101 -2.94 -4.12 15.44
N GLU A 102 -4.03 -3.43 15.12
CA GLU A 102 -5.03 -3.92 14.16
C GLU A 102 -4.41 -4.19 12.78
N CYS A 103 -3.55 -3.29 12.32
CA CYS A 103 -2.81 -3.47 11.07
C CYS A 103 -1.88 -4.69 11.11
N ALA A 104 -1.17 -4.93 12.22
CA ALA A 104 -0.31 -6.10 12.40
C ALA A 104 -1.11 -7.40 12.43
N ASP A 105 -2.27 -7.42 13.10
CA ASP A 105 -3.18 -8.57 13.13
C ASP A 105 -3.71 -8.88 11.71
N TRP A 106 -4.11 -7.86 10.96
CA TRP A 106 -4.55 -8.00 9.57
C TRP A 106 -3.41 -8.48 8.65
N ILE A 107 -2.19 -7.91 8.78
CA ILE A 107 -1.02 -8.35 8.01
C ILE A 107 -0.72 -9.82 8.32
N THR A 108 -0.77 -10.21 9.59
CA THR A 108 -0.52 -11.59 9.99
C THR A 108 -1.48 -12.56 9.30
N ALA A 109 -2.75 -12.22 9.25
CA ALA A 109 -3.80 -13.09 8.73
C ALA A 109 -3.86 -13.12 7.20
N LYS A 110 -3.66 -11.97 6.51
CA LYS A 110 -4.08 -11.81 5.12
C LYS A 110 -2.99 -11.29 4.16
N VAL A 111 -1.83 -10.85 4.65
CA VAL A 111 -0.84 -10.19 3.79
C VAL A 111 0.45 -10.98 3.70
N ALA A 112 0.93 -11.20 2.48
CA ALA A 112 2.32 -11.57 2.22
C ALA A 112 3.09 -10.30 1.83
N ILE A 113 4.31 -10.14 2.33
CA ILE A 113 5.11 -8.94 2.10
C ILE A 113 6.50 -9.32 1.62
N LYS A 114 6.86 -8.80 0.45
CA LYS A 114 8.21 -8.90 -0.09
C LYS A 114 8.78 -7.51 -0.38
N SER A 115 10.09 -7.42 -0.44
CA SER A 115 10.81 -6.23 -0.88
C SER A 115 11.83 -6.59 -1.94
N VAL A 116 12.05 -5.69 -2.90
CA VAL A 116 13.22 -5.81 -3.78
C VAL A 116 14.50 -5.76 -2.96
N LYS A 117 15.53 -6.50 -3.40
CA LYS A 117 16.84 -6.57 -2.73
C LYS A 117 17.72 -5.36 -3.03
N GLN A 118 17.55 -4.77 -4.22
CA GLN A 118 18.34 -3.65 -4.70
C GLN A 118 17.58 -2.33 -4.60
N SER A 119 18.20 -1.31 -3.97
CA SER A 119 17.65 0.04 -3.89
C SER A 119 17.52 0.67 -5.28
N ASN A 120 16.47 1.50 -5.46
CA ASN A 120 16.17 2.22 -6.69
C ASN A 120 15.98 1.31 -7.92
N PHE A 121 15.58 0.06 -7.72
CA PHE A 121 15.39 -0.90 -8.79
C PHE A 121 13.95 -0.91 -9.31
N LEU A 122 12.95 -0.78 -8.42
CA LEU A 122 11.53 -0.82 -8.76
C LEU A 122 10.85 0.47 -8.36
N HIS A 123 10.42 1.28 -9.35
CA HIS A 123 9.77 2.58 -9.12
C HIS A 123 8.27 2.62 -9.45
N GLY A 124 7.73 1.60 -10.10
CA GLY A 124 6.30 1.51 -10.41
C GLY A 124 5.44 1.50 -9.16
N LYS A 125 4.23 2.04 -9.25
CA LYS A 125 3.16 1.84 -8.29
C LYS A 125 1.99 1.23 -9.03
N MET A 126 1.44 0.18 -8.47
CA MET A 126 0.41 -0.61 -9.11
C MET A 126 -0.50 -1.23 -8.06
N TYR A 127 -1.77 -1.27 -8.37
CA TYR A 127 -2.80 -1.94 -7.60
C TYR A 127 -3.59 -2.82 -8.57
N HIS A 128 -3.50 -4.13 -8.38
CA HIS A 128 -4.28 -5.10 -9.13
C HIS A 128 -5.22 -5.81 -8.17
N ILE A 129 -6.47 -5.97 -8.57
CA ILE A 129 -7.55 -6.56 -7.78
C ILE A 129 -8.19 -7.66 -8.61
N ALA A 130 -8.23 -8.89 -8.10
CA ALA A 130 -8.94 -10.00 -8.71
C ALA A 130 -10.07 -10.46 -7.78
N SER A 131 -11.29 -10.56 -8.29
CA SER A 131 -12.44 -11.03 -7.54
C SER A 131 -13.43 -11.73 -8.48
N ASN A 132 -13.80 -12.97 -8.16
CA ASN A 132 -14.84 -13.72 -8.88
C ASN A 132 -14.65 -13.74 -10.42
N GLY A 133 -13.40 -13.89 -10.89
CA GLY A 133 -13.07 -13.92 -12.32
C GLY A 133 -13.03 -12.54 -13.00
N VAL A 134 -13.23 -11.46 -12.26
CA VAL A 134 -13.06 -10.08 -12.74
C VAL A 134 -11.74 -9.53 -12.23
N GLU A 135 -10.97 -8.91 -13.11
CA GLU A 135 -9.72 -8.24 -12.77
C GLU A 135 -9.87 -6.74 -13.01
N GLU A 136 -9.35 -5.96 -12.08
CA GLU A 136 -9.26 -4.52 -12.16
C GLU A 136 -7.84 -4.08 -11.84
N ALA A 137 -7.36 -3.02 -12.46
CA ALA A 137 -6.03 -2.50 -12.17
C ALA A 137 -5.94 -0.99 -12.35
N ILE A 138 -5.08 -0.38 -11.55
CA ILE A 138 -4.66 1.02 -11.69
C ILE A 138 -3.16 1.10 -11.46
N MET A 139 -2.46 1.90 -12.24
CA MET A 139 -1.01 2.07 -12.13
C MET A 139 -0.63 3.54 -12.29
N GLY A 140 0.47 3.95 -11.67
CA GLY A 140 0.96 5.33 -11.75
C GLY A 140 1.95 5.70 -10.67
N SER A 141 1.75 6.88 -10.07
CA SER A 141 2.68 7.46 -9.09
C SER A 141 2.26 7.27 -7.62
N SER A 142 1.00 6.92 -7.35
CA SER A 142 0.42 6.85 -6.00
C SER A 142 1.02 5.74 -5.13
N ASN A 143 1.64 6.11 -4.02
CA ASN A 143 2.03 5.16 -2.98
C ASN A 143 0.85 4.80 -2.07
N PHE A 144 0.98 3.66 -1.34
CA PHE A 144 0.00 3.22 -0.34
C PHE A 144 0.11 4.05 0.95
N THR A 145 -0.19 5.32 0.83
CA THR A 145 -0.21 6.31 1.90
C THR A 145 -1.50 7.12 1.84
N VAL A 146 -1.93 7.73 2.95
CA VAL A 146 -3.16 8.54 2.98
C VAL A 146 -3.15 9.61 1.88
N ARG A 147 -2.04 10.35 1.76
CA ARG A 147 -1.89 11.41 0.75
C ARG A 147 -1.73 10.87 -0.67
N GLY A 148 -1.01 9.76 -0.83
CA GLY A 148 -0.80 9.11 -2.13
C GLY A 148 -2.08 8.47 -2.68
N LEU A 149 -2.96 7.95 -1.82
CA LEU A 149 -4.25 7.40 -2.21
C LEU A 149 -5.35 8.48 -2.36
N GLY A 150 -5.08 9.72 -1.96
CA GLY A 150 -6.07 10.80 -2.01
C GLY A 150 -7.14 10.69 -0.92
N LEU A 151 -6.83 10.06 0.23
CA LEU A 151 -7.76 9.79 1.34
C LEU A 151 -7.65 10.81 2.48
N GLY A 152 -6.73 11.76 2.38
CA GLY A 152 -6.55 12.80 3.41
C GLY A 152 -7.67 13.84 3.36
N ALA A 153 -8.09 14.30 4.53
CA ALA A 153 -9.05 15.40 4.65
C ALA A 153 -8.49 16.72 4.09
N HIS A 154 -7.17 16.89 4.14
CA HIS A 154 -6.46 18.05 3.63
C HIS A 154 -5.10 17.66 3.04
N GLY A 155 -4.69 18.32 1.96
CA GLY A 155 -3.33 18.24 1.44
C GLY A 155 -2.95 16.88 0.80
N ASN A 156 -3.84 16.31 0.00
CA ASN A 156 -3.51 15.16 -0.83
C ASN A 156 -2.43 15.53 -1.87
N ASN A 157 -1.60 14.55 -2.23
CA ASN A 157 -0.68 14.73 -3.34
C ASN A 157 -1.48 14.78 -4.65
N ILE A 158 -1.06 15.66 -5.57
CA ILE A 158 -1.47 15.51 -6.97
C ILE A 158 -0.63 14.38 -7.55
N GLU A 159 -1.30 13.37 -8.07
CA GLU A 159 -0.69 12.15 -8.58
C GLU A 159 -1.14 11.93 -10.04
N LEU A 160 -0.45 11.08 -10.76
CA LEU A 160 -0.89 10.67 -12.09
C LEU A 160 -1.04 9.15 -12.13
N ASN A 161 -2.27 8.69 -12.22
CA ASN A 161 -2.59 7.27 -12.29
C ASN A 161 -3.55 7.02 -13.45
N LEU A 162 -3.48 5.83 -14.02
CA LEU A 162 -4.33 5.37 -15.09
C LEU A 162 -5.01 4.06 -14.70
N GLU A 163 -6.33 4.04 -14.72
CA GLU A 163 -7.10 2.80 -14.66
C GLU A 163 -6.87 2.01 -15.96
N VAL A 164 -6.61 0.73 -15.82
CA VAL A 164 -6.39 -0.16 -16.95
C VAL A 164 -7.73 -0.70 -17.42
N ASP A 165 -8.17 -0.33 -18.61
CA ASP A 165 -9.49 -0.67 -19.15
C ASP A 165 -9.52 -1.98 -19.97
N SER A 166 -8.35 -2.46 -20.42
CA SER A 166 -8.20 -3.68 -21.21
C SER A 166 -7.99 -4.91 -20.32
N ASN A 167 -8.79 -5.95 -20.49
CA ASN A 167 -8.58 -7.23 -19.80
C ASN A 167 -7.21 -7.84 -20.10
N ARG A 168 -6.74 -7.74 -21.35
CA ARG A 168 -5.41 -8.20 -21.74
C ARG A 168 -4.32 -7.51 -20.90
N ASP A 169 -4.40 -6.19 -20.76
CA ASP A 169 -3.37 -5.42 -20.08
C ASP A 169 -3.44 -5.62 -18.56
N ARG A 170 -4.65 -5.85 -17.98
CA ARG A 170 -4.81 -6.25 -16.57
C ARG A 170 -4.13 -7.59 -16.28
N GLN A 171 -4.31 -8.59 -17.15
CA GLN A 171 -3.68 -9.90 -17.05
C GLN A 171 -2.15 -9.80 -17.21
N ASP A 172 -1.69 -8.98 -18.15
CA ASP A 172 -0.26 -8.77 -18.40
C ASP A 172 0.43 -8.10 -17.18
N ILE A 173 -0.21 -7.09 -16.60
CA ILE A 173 0.24 -6.47 -15.34
C ILE A 173 0.33 -7.50 -14.20
N LYS A 174 -0.65 -8.39 -14.08
CA LYS A 174 -0.61 -9.46 -13.07
C LYS A 174 0.51 -10.46 -13.35
N THR A 175 0.72 -10.82 -14.61
CA THR A 175 1.82 -11.68 -15.04
C THR A 175 3.17 -11.06 -14.69
N TRP A 176 3.38 -9.79 -15.06
CA TRP A 176 4.57 -9.01 -14.71
C TRP A 176 4.82 -8.97 -13.20
N PHE A 177 3.77 -8.73 -12.40
CA PHE A 177 3.88 -8.76 -10.94
C PHE A 177 4.36 -10.12 -10.45
N ASN A 178 3.76 -11.21 -10.95
CA ASN A 178 4.09 -12.57 -10.55
C ASN A 178 5.53 -12.96 -10.94
N GLU A 179 6.02 -12.51 -12.07
CA GLU A 179 7.41 -12.73 -12.50
C GLU A 179 8.39 -12.14 -11.49
N ILE A 180 8.19 -10.88 -11.08
CA ILE A 180 9.04 -10.22 -10.07
C ILE A 180 8.83 -10.88 -8.70
N TRP A 181 7.57 -11.10 -8.31
CA TRP A 181 7.21 -11.66 -7.00
C TRP A 181 7.84 -13.02 -6.75
N ASN A 182 7.95 -13.86 -7.78
CA ASN A 182 8.45 -15.22 -7.68
C ASN A 182 9.96 -15.35 -7.96
N ASP A 183 10.63 -14.28 -8.31
CA ASP A 183 12.08 -14.30 -8.55
C ASP A 183 12.87 -14.12 -7.26
N PRO A 184 13.49 -15.18 -6.70
CA PRO A 184 14.24 -15.10 -5.46
C PRO A 184 15.56 -14.32 -5.60
N GLN A 185 15.99 -14.00 -6.81
CA GLN A 185 17.16 -13.15 -7.04
C GLN A 185 16.79 -11.67 -6.87
N LEU A 186 15.57 -11.29 -7.21
CA LEU A 186 15.10 -9.91 -7.17
C LEU A 186 14.51 -9.52 -5.83
N VAL A 187 13.76 -10.43 -5.17
CA VAL A 187 12.99 -10.11 -3.98
C VAL A 187 13.30 -11.01 -2.78
N GLN A 188 12.92 -10.55 -1.61
CA GLN A 188 13.02 -11.29 -0.35
C GLN A 188 11.75 -11.06 0.49
N ASP A 189 11.37 -12.07 1.29
CA ASP A 189 10.31 -11.94 2.29
C ASP A 189 10.76 -11.01 3.41
N VAL A 190 9.89 -10.07 3.78
CA VAL A 190 10.15 -9.09 4.84
C VAL A 190 8.96 -8.97 5.81
N LYS A 191 8.01 -9.91 5.75
CA LYS A 191 6.79 -9.86 6.57
C LYS A 191 7.12 -9.79 8.06
N GLN A 192 8.05 -10.61 8.53
CA GLN A 192 8.42 -10.64 9.95
C GLN A 192 9.08 -9.33 10.40
N ASP A 193 9.92 -8.72 9.56
CA ASP A 193 10.55 -7.43 9.86
C ASP A 193 9.50 -6.32 10.01
N VAL A 194 8.48 -6.33 9.14
CA VAL A 194 7.34 -5.39 9.21
C VAL A 194 6.55 -5.59 10.50
N LEU A 195 6.22 -6.84 10.85
CA LEU A 195 5.46 -7.14 12.06
C LEU A 195 6.22 -6.76 13.33
N LEU A 196 7.52 -7.03 13.42
CA LEU A 196 8.38 -6.61 14.53
C LEU A 196 8.42 -5.09 14.68
N TYR A 197 8.39 -4.37 13.57
CA TYR A 197 8.35 -2.91 13.60
C TYR A 197 7.01 -2.35 14.10
N LEU A 198 5.89 -2.97 13.69
CA LEU A 198 4.53 -2.50 14.06
C LEU A 198 4.16 -2.85 15.50
N ALA A 199 4.55 -4.03 15.95
CA ALA A 199 4.24 -4.56 17.27
C ALA A 199 5.50 -5.20 17.89
N PRO A 200 6.47 -4.38 18.34
CA PRO A 200 7.68 -4.93 18.97
C PRO A 200 7.30 -5.72 20.24
N PRO A 201 7.97 -6.84 20.51
CA PRO A 201 7.77 -7.60 21.73
C PRO A 201 7.93 -6.71 22.97
N GLN A 202 7.04 -6.84 23.95
CA GLN A 202 7.01 -5.98 25.16
C GLN A 202 8.30 -6.02 25.99
N ASN A 203 9.20 -6.97 25.74
CA ASN A 203 10.44 -7.18 26.51
C ASN A 203 11.66 -6.40 25.99
N LEU A 204 11.51 -5.57 24.97
CA LEU A 204 12.60 -4.76 24.40
C LEU A 204 12.72 -3.35 25.03
N TRP A 205 11.97 -3.07 26.10
CA TRP A 205 11.97 -1.77 26.80
C TRP A 205 12.46 -1.89 28.26
N LEU A 206 13.43 -2.76 28.52
CA LEU A 206 14.19 -2.77 29.79
C LEU A 206 15.60 -2.26 29.56
#